data_e73c35e2478faf60f679c881c0d066d9
#
_entry.id   e73c35e2478faf60f679c881c0d066d9
#
_cell.length_a   1.000
_cell.length_b   1.000
_cell.length_c   1.000
_cell.angle_alpha   90.00
_cell.angle_beta   90.00
_cell.angle_gamma   90.00
#
_symmetry.space_group_name_H-M   'P 1'
#
loop_
_entity.id
_entity.type
_entity.pdbx_description
1 polymer ?
#
loop_
_entity_poly.entity_id
_entity_poly.type
_entity_poly.pdbx_seq_one_letter_code
_entity_poly.pdbx_strand_id
1 'polypeptide(L)'
;MANQTVHQEGIMANISCSSFDGVVSFAIEKEEEAMAFYKKCADRAKNPGIKQFFLEMVDEEKKHRDLLQILDIGALGNVKLDKVEDLKISDYMVDVAFRDDLTYQEALALAMKKEEKAKAFYGAWRTKCMHEKTAKLFQILEVEESKHKRKLENLYDEQILAWD
;
A
#
# COMPACT_ATOMS: atom_id res chain seq x y z
N MET A 1 11.28 18.14 -19.39
CA MET A 1 10.39 17.60 -18.36
C MET A 1 10.75 16.13 -18.11
N ALA A 2 11.81 15.88 -17.40
CA ALA A 2 12.22 14.52 -17.03
C ALA A 2 13.02 14.64 -15.73
N ASN A 3 12.38 14.54 -14.55
CA ASN A 3 13.17 14.48 -13.32
C ASN A 3 12.40 14.03 -12.06
N GLN A 4 11.34 13.22 -12.18
CA GLN A 4 10.68 12.68 -10.99
C GLN A 4 10.79 11.16 -10.83
N THR A 5 11.26 10.44 -11.85
CA THR A 5 11.38 8.98 -11.81
C THR A 5 12.69 8.52 -11.15
N VAL A 6 13.68 9.39 -11.07
CA VAL A 6 15.03 9.03 -10.57
C VAL A 6 15.13 9.01 -9.04
N HIS A 7 14.20 9.68 -8.32
CA HIS A 7 14.28 9.77 -6.85
C HIS A 7 13.76 8.52 -6.10
N GLN A 8 12.86 7.75 -6.70
CA GLN A 8 12.35 6.54 -6.02
C GLN A 8 13.27 5.33 -6.14
N GLU A 9 13.94 5.16 -7.28
CA GLU A 9 14.92 4.07 -7.45
C GLU A 9 16.20 4.28 -6.63
N GLY A 10 16.61 5.53 -6.42
CA GLY A 10 17.79 5.86 -5.64
C GLY A 10 17.64 5.62 -4.13
N ILE A 11 16.43 5.75 -3.59
CA ILE A 11 16.15 5.50 -2.16
C ILE A 11 16.14 4.01 -1.86
N MET A 12 15.60 3.19 -2.76
CA MET A 12 15.58 1.73 -2.60
C MET A 12 16.98 1.08 -2.58
N ALA A 13 17.95 1.66 -3.27
CA ALA A 13 19.30 1.11 -3.36
C ALA A 13 20.10 1.18 -2.06
N ASN A 14 19.70 2.03 -1.10
CA ASN A 14 20.43 2.25 0.14
C ASN A 14 19.81 1.58 1.38
N ILE A 15 18.67 0.91 1.26
CA ILE A 15 18.07 0.20 2.39
C ILE A 15 18.67 -1.19 2.48
N SER A 16 19.53 -1.38 3.47
CA SER A 16 20.13 -2.67 3.75
C SER A 16 19.19 -3.52 4.61
N CYS A 17 18.85 -4.70 4.13
CA CYS A 17 18.17 -5.72 4.96
C CYS A 17 19.02 -6.21 6.16
N SER A 18 20.26 -5.79 6.28
CA SER A 18 21.11 -6.07 7.42
C SER A 18 20.75 -5.24 8.65
N SER A 19 20.03 -4.13 8.46
CA SER A 19 19.52 -3.26 9.51
C SER A 19 18.01 -3.38 9.61
N PHE A 20 17.52 -4.08 10.62
CA PHE A 20 16.08 -4.21 10.89
C PHE A 20 15.42 -2.84 11.13
N ASP A 21 16.07 -1.96 11.87
CA ASP A 21 15.57 -0.63 12.18
C ASP A 21 15.39 0.23 10.93
N GLY A 22 16.32 0.16 9.99
CA GLY A 22 16.23 0.89 8.71
C GLY A 22 15.05 0.43 7.86
N VAL A 23 14.81 -0.87 7.83
CA VAL A 23 13.67 -1.47 7.10
C VAL A 23 12.35 -1.08 7.74
N VAL A 24 12.24 -1.16 9.06
CA VAL A 24 11.02 -0.77 9.80
C VAL A 24 10.74 0.72 9.63
N SER A 25 11.77 1.57 9.73
CA SER A 25 11.62 3.02 9.53
C SER A 25 11.09 3.36 8.15
N PHE A 26 11.60 2.70 7.11
CA PHE A 26 11.12 2.88 5.75
C PHE A 26 9.66 2.41 5.58
N ALA A 27 9.31 1.25 6.14
CA ALA A 27 7.94 0.76 6.10
C ALA A 27 6.98 1.74 6.78
N ILE A 28 7.34 2.26 7.97
CA ILE A 28 6.55 3.27 8.68
C ILE A 28 6.32 4.51 7.80
N GLU A 29 7.36 5.02 7.14
CA GLU A 29 7.24 6.16 6.22
C GLU A 29 6.24 5.87 5.09
N LYS A 30 6.25 4.66 4.54
CA LYS A 30 5.30 4.27 3.48
C LYS A 30 3.86 4.18 3.97
N GLU A 31 3.62 3.64 5.15
CA GLU A 31 2.29 3.65 5.77
C GLU A 31 1.79 5.09 6.02
N GLU A 32 2.65 5.99 6.47
CA GLU A 32 2.31 7.41 6.66
C GLU A 32 1.98 8.13 5.35
N GLU A 33 2.71 7.83 4.27
CA GLU A 33 2.40 8.33 2.92
C GLU A 33 1.02 7.83 2.44
N ALA A 34 0.71 6.55 2.66
CA ALA A 34 -0.57 5.96 2.31
C ALA A 34 -1.72 6.58 3.12
N MET A 35 -1.55 6.75 4.44
CA MET A 35 -2.51 7.46 5.30
C MET A 35 -2.82 8.86 4.79
N ALA A 36 -1.78 9.64 4.45
CA ALA A 36 -1.95 10.99 3.93
C ALA A 36 -2.70 11.00 2.57
N PHE A 37 -2.41 10.03 1.70
CA PHE A 37 -3.09 9.86 0.43
C PHE A 37 -4.58 9.55 0.63
N TYR A 38 -4.93 8.54 1.42
CA TYR A 38 -6.32 8.17 1.69
C TYR A 38 -7.10 9.27 2.42
N LYS A 39 -6.46 10.00 3.32
CA LYS A 39 -7.06 11.17 3.97
C LYS A 39 -7.46 12.24 2.94
N LYS A 40 -6.60 12.55 1.98
CA LYS A 40 -6.94 13.48 0.89
C LYS A 40 -8.10 12.97 0.04
N CYS A 41 -8.14 11.67 -0.26
CA CYS A 41 -9.27 11.06 -0.98
C CYS A 41 -10.58 11.19 -0.19
N ALA A 42 -10.54 10.93 1.12
CA ALA A 42 -11.71 11.08 2.00
C ALA A 42 -12.21 12.53 2.08
N ASP A 43 -11.31 13.50 2.21
CA ASP A 43 -11.66 14.93 2.31
C ASP A 43 -12.32 15.47 1.03
N ARG A 44 -12.03 14.86 -0.11
CA ARG A 44 -12.57 15.24 -1.43
C ARG A 44 -13.80 14.44 -1.83
N ALA A 45 -14.07 13.34 -1.19
CA ALA A 45 -15.21 12.50 -1.51
C ALA A 45 -16.53 13.21 -1.19
N LYS A 46 -17.39 13.36 -2.20
CA LYS A 46 -18.74 13.93 -2.05
C LYS A 46 -19.74 12.90 -1.53
N ASN A 47 -19.55 11.64 -1.87
CA ASN A 47 -20.40 10.55 -1.41
C ASN A 47 -19.98 10.11 0.00
N PRO A 48 -20.91 10.11 0.98
CA PRO A 48 -20.58 9.73 2.37
C PRO A 48 -20.03 8.30 2.51
N GLY A 49 -20.53 7.35 1.73
CA GLY A 49 -20.04 5.97 1.75
C GLY A 49 -18.59 5.85 1.24
N ILE A 50 -18.27 6.59 0.18
CA ILE A 50 -16.91 6.67 -0.36
C ILE A 50 -15.97 7.35 0.63
N LYS A 51 -16.41 8.44 1.25
CA LYS A 51 -15.64 9.11 2.30
C LYS A 51 -15.33 8.16 3.43
N GLN A 52 -16.33 7.43 3.90
CA GLN A 52 -16.18 6.44 4.97
C GLN A 52 -15.20 5.34 4.58
N PHE A 53 -15.29 4.81 3.36
CA PHE A 53 -14.35 3.80 2.84
C PHE A 53 -12.90 4.27 2.92
N PHE A 54 -12.59 5.49 2.45
CA PHE A 54 -11.23 6.02 2.54
C PHE A 54 -10.78 6.30 3.97
N LEU A 55 -11.67 6.69 4.86
CA LEU A 55 -11.34 6.82 6.29
C LEU A 55 -11.01 5.47 6.92
N GLU A 56 -11.70 4.41 6.54
CA GLU A 56 -11.38 3.04 6.97
C GLU A 56 -10.01 2.60 6.46
N MET A 57 -9.66 2.94 5.21
CA MET A 57 -8.30 2.71 4.69
C MET A 57 -7.24 3.46 5.52
N VAL A 58 -7.48 4.72 5.89
CA VAL A 58 -6.57 5.47 6.79
C VAL A 58 -6.38 4.73 8.11
N ASP A 59 -7.46 4.21 8.70
CA ASP A 59 -7.39 3.48 9.98
C ASP A 59 -6.64 2.15 9.84
N GLU A 60 -6.70 1.50 8.70
CA GLU A 60 -5.95 0.26 8.43
C GLU A 60 -4.45 0.54 8.28
N GLU A 61 -4.06 1.53 7.48
CA GLU A 61 -2.65 1.93 7.37
C GLU A 61 -2.08 2.41 8.71
N LYS A 62 -2.90 3.09 9.51
CA LYS A 62 -2.51 3.47 10.87
C LYS A 62 -2.21 2.26 11.75
N LYS A 63 -3.01 1.20 11.66
CA LYS A 63 -2.76 -0.05 12.40
C LYS A 63 -1.46 -0.71 11.95
N HIS A 64 -1.17 -0.71 10.64
CA HIS A 64 0.08 -1.22 10.11
C HIS A 64 1.28 -0.43 10.62
N ARG A 65 1.20 0.90 10.56
CA ARG A 65 2.24 1.78 11.14
C ARG A 65 2.44 1.52 12.63
N ASP A 66 1.35 1.47 13.40
CA ASP A 66 1.41 1.27 14.85
C ASP A 66 2.00 -0.12 15.18
N LEU A 67 1.65 -1.16 14.41
CA LEU A 67 2.25 -2.50 14.49
C LEU A 67 3.75 -2.46 14.23
N LEU A 68 4.19 -1.74 13.20
CA LEU A 68 5.60 -1.58 12.87
C LEU A 68 6.38 -0.85 13.98
N GLN A 69 5.75 0.16 14.61
CA GLN A 69 6.39 0.93 15.69
C GLN A 69 6.59 0.12 16.99
N ILE A 70 5.68 -0.81 17.26
CA ILE A 70 5.73 -1.63 18.50
C ILE A 70 6.13 -3.08 18.22
N LEU A 71 6.67 -3.37 17.04
CA LEU A 71 6.92 -4.71 16.57
C LEU A 71 7.85 -5.47 17.51
N ASP A 72 7.32 -6.54 18.11
CA ASP A 72 8.13 -7.58 18.72
C ASP A 72 8.45 -8.65 17.68
N ILE A 73 9.71 -8.72 17.29
CA ILE A 73 10.19 -9.69 16.31
C ILE A 73 9.83 -11.14 16.71
N GLY A 74 9.75 -11.41 18.00
CA GLY A 74 9.35 -12.72 18.52
C GLY A 74 7.93 -13.11 18.12
N ALA A 75 7.01 -12.14 18.04
CA ALA A 75 5.62 -12.35 17.70
C ALA A 75 5.38 -12.67 16.21
N LEU A 76 6.27 -12.24 15.31
CA LEU A 76 6.12 -12.45 13.86
C LEU A 76 6.01 -13.92 13.45
N GLY A 77 6.62 -14.82 14.21
CA GLY A 77 6.57 -16.26 13.93
C GLY A 77 5.15 -16.86 14.04
N ASN A 78 4.26 -16.20 14.76
CA ASN A 78 2.91 -16.70 15.05
C ASN A 78 1.83 -16.07 14.16
N VAL A 79 2.20 -15.15 13.26
CA VAL A 79 1.23 -14.48 12.38
C VAL A 79 0.80 -15.42 11.28
N LYS A 80 -0.51 -15.65 11.19
CA LYS A 80 -1.12 -16.43 10.11
C LYS A 80 -1.26 -15.55 8.87
N LEU A 81 -0.76 -16.02 7.74
CA LEU A 81 -0.86 -15.34 6.46
C LEU A 81 -2.08 -15.85 5.68
N ASP A 82 -2.91 -14.92 5.24
CA ASP A 82 -4.04 -15.22 4.38
C ASP A 82 -3.61 -15.23 2.90
N LYS A 83 -4.30 -16.04 2.12
CA LYS A 83 -4.16 -16.01 0.67
C LYS A 83 -5.15 -15.00 0.09
N VAL A 84 -4.67 -14.03 -0.66
CA VAL A 84 -5.50 -12.99 -1.28
C VAL A 84 -5.47 -13.17 -2.80
N GLU A 85 -6.67 -13.25 -3.38
CA GLU A 85 -6.81 -13.25 -4.83
C GLU A 85 -6.57 -11.84 -5.39
N ASP A 86 -5.76 -11.75 -6.44
CA ASP A 86 -5.45 -10.52 -7.15
C ASP A 86 -6.19 -10.49 -8.50
N LEU A 87 -7.12 -9.57 -8.67
CA LEU A 87 -7.88 -9.38 -9.90
C LEU A 87 -7.06 -8.69 -11.01
N LYS A 88 -5.89 -8.16 -10.68
CA LYS A 88 -4.98 -7.47 -11.61
C LYS A 88 -5.62 -6.32 -12.41
N ILE A 89 -6.66 -5.69 -11.87
CA ILE A 89 -7.34 -4.57 -12.52
C ILE A 89 -6.36 -3.43 -12.79
N SER A 90 -5.41 -3.20 -11.89
CA SER A 90 -4.37 -2.19 -12.05
C SER A 90 -3.49 -2.35 -13.31
N ASP A 91 -3.36 -3.57 -13.84
CA ASP A 91 -2.55 -3.84 -15.03
C ASP A 91 -3.18 -3.25 -16.30
N TYR A 92 -4.49 -3.03 -16.26
CA TYR A 92 -5.27 -2.50 -17.38
C TYR A 92 -5.54 -0.99 -17.27
N MET A 93 -5.03 -0.33 -16.22
CA MET A 93 -5.30 1.07 -15.95
C MET A 93 -4.18 1.97 -16.43
N VAL A 94 -4.55 3.15 -16.93
CA VAL A 94 -3.59 4.20 -17.26
C VAL A 94 -2.95 4.70 -15.98
N ASP A 95 -1.63 4.88 -16.00
CA ASP A 95 -0.90 5.45 -14.87
C ASP A 95 -1.25 6.94 -14.74
N VAL A 96 -1.83 7.31 -13.60
CA VAL A 96 -2.31 8.66 -13.33
C VAL A 96 -1.43 9.30 -12.25
N ALA A 97 -0.82 10.46 -12.57
CA ALA A 97 -0.13 11.25 -11.56
C ALA A 97 -1.12 11.85 -10.56
N PHE A 98 -0.72 11.94 -9.29
CA PHE A 98 -1.56 12.60 -8.27
C PHE A 98 -1.79 14.07 -8.64
N ARG A 99 -3.06 14.48 -8.71
CA ARG A 99 -3.50 15.85 -8.96
C ARG A 99 -4.65 16.19 -8.00
N ASP A 100 -4.80 17.46 -7.70
CA ASP A 100 -5.86 17.91 -6.80
C ASP A 100 -7.27 17.87 -7.40
N ASP A 101 -7.39 17.66 -8.72
CA ASP A 101 -8.64 17.59 -9.47
C ASP A 101 -9.04 16.17 -9.89
N LEU A 102 -8.41 15.11 -9.35
CA LEU A 102 -8.75 13.73 -9.68
C LEU A 102 -10.25 13.45 -9.50
N THR A 103 -10.84 12.78 -10.48
CA THR A 103 -12.15 12.16 -10.32
C THR A 103 -12.07 11.01 -9.33
N TYR A 104 -13.23 10.56 -8.85
CA TYR A 104 -13.29 9.40 -7.97
C TYR A 104 -12.68 8.13 -8.60
N GLN A 105 -13.04 7.89 -9.88
CA GLN A 105 -12.49 6.76 -10.64
C GLN A 105 -10.96 6.83 -10.77
N GLU A 106 -10.43 8.01 -11.10
CA GLU A 106 -8.98 8.24 -11.18
C GLU A 106 -8.30 8.06 -9.82
N ALA A 107 -8.94 8.50 -8.73
CA ALA A 107 -8.42 8.29 -7.37
C ALA A 107 -8.36 6.80 -7.00
N LEU A 108 -9.39 6.01 -7.34
CA LEU A 108 -9.38 4.55 -7.14
C LEU A 108 -8.29 3.86 -7.98
N ALA A 109 -8.16 4.26 -9.26
CA ALA A 109 -7.13 3.71 -10.13
C ALA A 109 -5.72 4.01 -9.58
N LEU A 110 -5.48 5.23 -9.11
CA LEU A 110 -4.22 5.61 -8.49
C LEU A 110 -3.98 4.85 -7.18
N ALA A 111 -5.01 4.69 -6.34
CA ALA A 111 -4.93 3.90 -5.12
C ALA A 111 -4.50 2.45 -5.42
N MET A 112 -5.17 1.77 -6.36
CA MET A 112 -4.82 0.40 -6.75
C MET A 112 -3.38 0.29 -7.26
N LYS A 113 -2.88 1.28 -8.01
CA LYS A 113 -1.48 1.33 -8.45
C LYS A 113 -0.51 1.51 -7.28
N LYS A 114 -0.86 2.31 -6.27
CA LYS A 114 -0.04 2.48 -5.06
C LYS A 114 0.07 1.18 -4.29
N GLU A 115 -1.04 0.49 -4.06
CA GLU A 115 -1.05 -0.82 -3.39
C GLU A 115 -0.25 -1.89 -4.16
N GLU A 116 -0.36 -1.91 -5.49
CA GLU A 116 0.43 -2.82 -6.32
C GLU A 116 1.93 -2.55 -6.20
N LYS A 117 2.33 -1.27 -6.19
CA LYS A 117 3.73 -0.89 -6.00
C LYS A 117 4.25 -1.24 -4.60
N ALA A 118 3.44 -1.01 -3.56
CA ALA A 118 3.79 -1.37 -2.18
C ALA A 118 3.94 -2.88 -2.03
N LYS A 119 2.98 -3.66 -2.52
CA LYS A 119 3.04 -5.12 -2.58
C LYS A 119 4.31 -5.61 -3.29
N ALA A 120 4.61 -5.06 -4.48
CA ALA A 120 5.79 -5.43 -5.25
C ALA A 120 7.09 -5.10 -4.50
N PHE A 121 7.14 -3.96 -3.81
CA PHE A 121 8.25 -3.57 -2.96
C PHE A 121 8.49 -4.57 -1.84
N TYR A 122 7.47 -4.89 -1.05
CA TYR A 122 7.59 -5.84 0.05
C TYR A 122 7.94 -7.26 -0.44
N GLY A 123 7.35 -7.71 -1.55
CA GLY A 123 7.69 -8.98 -2.17
C GLY A 123 9.14 -9.06 -2.64
N ALA A 124 9.67 -8.01 -3.25
CA ALA A 124 11.05 -7.92 -3.68
C ALA A 124 12.03 -7.92 -2.50
N TRP A 125 11.74 -7.16 -1.45
CA TRP A 125 12.58 -7.10 -0.26
C TRP A 125 12.55 -8.40 0.54
N ARG A 126 11.40 -9.07 0.64
CA ARG A 126 11.30 -10.39 1.25
C ARG A 126 12.31 -11.37 0.68
N THR A 127 12.50 -11.38 -0.64
CA THR A 127 13.43 -12.32 -1.30
C THR A 127 14.89 -11.90 -1.18
N LYS A 128 15.17 -10.62 -0.94
CA LYS A 128 16.53 -10.08 -0.78
C LYS A 128 17.03 -10.14 0.66
N CYS A 129 16.12 -10.24 1.63
CA CYS A 129 16.49 -10.29 3.04
C CYS A 129 16.96 -11.68 3.44
N MET A 130 18.21 -11.77 3.92
CA MET A 130 18.76 -13.00 4.48
C MET A 130 18.32 -13.23 5.93
N HIS A 131 17.80 -12.19 6.59
CA HIS A 131 17.33 -12.27 7.96
C HIS A 131 15.88 -12.75 7.99
N GLU A 132 15.64 -13.95 8.54
CA GLU A 132 14.33 -14.64 8.52
C GLU A 132 13.19 -13.78 9.08
N LYS A 133 13.39 -13.14 10.23
CA LYS A 133 12.37 -12.31 10.88
C LYS A 133 12.00 -11.08 10.05
N THR A 134 12.98 -10.48 9.40
CA THR A 134 12.77 -9.35 8.49
C THR A 134 12.03 -9.80 7.22
N ALA A 135 12.42 -10.93 6.65
CA ALA A 135 11.71 -11.50 5.51
C ALA A 135 10.25 -11.84 5.84
N LYS A 136 9.99 -12.33 7.06
CA LYS A 136 8.64 -12.61 7.56
C LYS A 136 7.81 -11.34 7.71
N LEU A 137 8.39 -10.24 8.21
CA LEU A 137 7.74 -8.95 8.27
C LEU A 137 7.30 -8.49 6.86
N PHE A 138 8.19 -8.53 5.90
CA PHE A 138 7.85 -8.14 4.52
C PHE A 138 6.78 -9.04 3.91
N GLN A 139 6.78 -10.33 4.22
CA GLN A 139 5.73 -11.24 3.78
C GLN A 139 4.35 -10.85 4.33
N ILE A 140 4.29 -10.45 5.59
CA ILE A 140 3.04 -9.95 6.21
C ILE A 140 2.57 -8.68 5.50
N LEU A 141 3.44 -7.70 5.33
CA LEU A 141 3.09 -6.44 4.66
C LEU A 141 2.66 -6.68 3.20
N GLU A 142 3.35 -7.54 2.45
CA GLU A 142 2.94 -7.94 1.10
C GLU A 142 1.50 -8.47 1.04
N VAL A 143 1.10 -9.26 2.04
CA VAL A 143 -0.27 -9.80 2.13
C VAL A 143 -1.27 -8.70 2.47
N GLU A 144 -0.94 -7.79 3.39
CA GLU A 144 -1.83 -6.69 3.76
C GLU A 144 -2.07 -5.73 2.57
N GLU A 145 -1.03 -5.36 1.81
CA GLU A 145 -1.17 -4.56 0.59
C GLU A 145 -2.04 -5.26 -0.47
N SER A 146 -1.94 -6.59 -0.56
CA SER A 146 -2.80 -7.38 -1.45
C SER A 146 -4.27 -7.32 -1.02
N LYS A 147 -4.57 -7.30 0.27
CA LYS A 147 -5.92 -7.13 0.82
C LYS A 147 -6.47 -5.73 0.52
N HIS A 148 -5.65 -4.69 0.69
CA HIS A 148 -6.02 -3.31 0.36
C HIS A 148 -6.35 -3.16 -1.12
N LYS A 149 -5.48 -3.65 -1.99
CA LYS A 149 -5.75 -3.67 -3.44
C LYS A 149 -7.08 -4.35 -3.75
N ARG A 150 -7.34 -5.51 -3.16
CA ARG A 150 -8.59 -6.26 -3.36
C ARG A 150 -9.83 -5.47 -2.95
N LYS A 151 -9.79 -4.75 -1.82
CA LYS A 151 -10.88 -3.87 -1.38
C LYS A 151 -11.14 -2.75 -2.38
N LEU A 152 -10.09 -2.12 -2.91
CA LEU A 152 -10.19 -1.08 -3.92
C LEU A 152 -10.76 -1.62 -5.25
N GLU A 153 -10.34 -2.80 -5.68
CA GLU A 153 -10.87 -3.48 -6.87
C GLU A 153 -12.37 -3.78 -6.72
N ASN A 154 -12.79 -4.31 -5.58
CA ASN A 154 -14.20 -4.56 -5.30
C ASN A 154 -15.02 -3.27 -5.34
N LEU A 155 -14.52 -2.20 -4.73
CA LEU A 155 -15.20 -0.92 -4.76
C LEU A 155 -15.27 -0.33 -6.18
N TYR A 156 -14.23 -0.51 -6.98
CA TYR A 156 -14.21 -0.10 -8.38
C TYR A 156 -15.30 -0.85 -9.18
N ASP A 157 -15.37 -2.17 -9.02
CA ASP A 157 -16.39 -2.99 -9.69
C ASP A 157 -17.81 -2.59 -9.30
N GLU A 158 -18.06 -2.41 -8.00
CA GLU A 158 -19.38 -2.06 -7.49
C GLU A 158 -19.85 -0.67 -7.91
N GLN A 159 -18.95 0.30 -7.98
CA GLN A 159 -19.30 1.70 -8.17
C GLN A 159 -19.13 2.22 -9.60
N ILE A 160 -18.26 1.59 -10.38
CA ILE A 160 -17.90 2.06 -11.72
C ILE A 160 -18.43 1.14 -12.82
N LEU A 161 -18.20 -0.20 -12.69
CA LEU A 161 -18.61 -1.15 -13.74
C LEU A 161 -20.09 -1.55 -13.67
N ALA A 162 -20.76 -1.37 -12.53
CA ALA A 162 -22.17 -1.71 -12.37
C ALA A 162 -23.13 -0.70 -13.07
N TRP A 163 -22.59 0.36 -13.69
CA TRP A 163 -23.38 1.41 -14.38
C TRP A 163 -23.39 1.28 -15.91
N ASP A 164 -22.69 0.28 -16.47
CA ASP A 164 -22.73 -0.11 -17.89
C ASP A 164 -23.71 -1.28 -18.13
#